data_42cd3f7ea46c38f1f833b4a2745a0efc
#
_entry.id   42cd3f7ea46c38f1f833b4a2745a0efc
#
_cell.length_a   1.000
_cell.length_b   1.000
_cell.length_c   1.000
_cell.angle_alpha   90.00
_cell.angle_beta   90.00
_cell.angle_gamma   90.00
#
_symmetry.space_group_name_H-M   'P 1'
#
loop_
_entity.id
_entity.type
_entity.pdbx_description
1 polymer ?
#
loop_
_entity_poly.entity_id
_entity_poly.type
_entity_poly.pdbx_seq_one_letter_code
_entity_poly.pdbx_strand_id
1 'polypeptide(L)'
;DRGRFDLINFKTNKIIVDYAHTPESISQVIKYVNPYFSKVVVLFGAGGNRDKEKRKLMGTASQLADSVIITNDNPRNEDPIQISNDILKGCDLSKTNVILDRKEAITSAINELKENSVLLVLGKGHEMYQEINNSYIPFNDNDFINKTIGGLIWLQ
;
A
#
# COMPACT_ATOMS: atom_id res chain seq x y z
N ASP A 1 -14.15 -12.41 0.50
CA ASP A 1 -14.62 -11.17 -0.14
C ASP A 1 -13.49 -10.52 -0.93
N ARG A 2 -13.79 -10.05 -2.15
CA ARG A 2 -12.82 -9.31 -2.95
C ARG A 2 -12.33 -8.08 -2.20
N GLY A 3 -11.01 -7.81 -2.30
CA GLY A 3 -10.39 -6.69 -1.61
C GLY A 3 -10.08 -6.94 -0.15
N ARG A 4 -10.33 -8.17 0.35
CA ARG A 4 -9.97 -8.59 1.69
C ARG A 4 -9.06 -9.80 1.59
N PHE A 5 -7.78 -9.58 1.88
CA PHE A 5 -6.74 -10.60 1.82
C PHE A 5 -6.71 -11.33 0.48
N ASP A 6 -6.82 -10.59 -0.63
CA ASP A 6 -6.70 -11.15 -1.97
C ASP A 6 -5.24 -11.46 -2.24
N LEU A 7 -4.95 -12.74 -2.46
CA LEU A 7 -3.59 -13.24 -2.65
C LEU A 7 -3.27 -13.36 -4.13
N ILE A 8 -2.16 -12.74 -4.55
CA ILE A 8 -1.65 -12.81 -5.92
C ILE A 8 -0.24 -13.40 -5.87
N ASN A 9 -0.02 -14.45 -6.64
CA ASN A 9 1.30 -15.08 -6.73
C ASN A 9 2.16 -14.38 -7.77
N PHE A 10 3.43 -14.13 -7.43
CA PHE A 10 4.38 -13.53 -8.35
C PHE A 10 5.78 -14.08 -8.08
N LYS A 11 6.27 -14.98 -8.94
CA LYS A 11 7.55 -15.68 -8.77
C LYS A 11 7.56 -16.37 -7.39
N THR A 12 8.59 -16.15 -6.56
CA THR A 12 8.66 -16.69 -5.20
C THR A 12 7.94 -15.80 -4.18
N ASN A 13 7.29 -14.73 -4.64
CA ASN A 13 6.69 -13.70 -3.81
C ASN A 13 5.18 -13.79 -3.79
N LYS A 14 4.59 -13.14 -2.80
CA LYS A 14 3.14 -12.95 -2.72
C LYS A 14 2.84 -11.46 -2.69
N ILE A 15 1.73 -11.08 -3.30
CA ILE A 15 1.18 -9.74 -3.20
C ILE A 15 -0.22 -9.90 -2.63
N ILE A 16 -0.52 -9.14 -1.58
CA ILE A 16 -1.80 -9.24 -0.90
C ILE A 16 -2.47 -7.88 -0.95
N VAL A 17 -3.70 -7.86 -1.47
CA VAL A 17 -4.55 -6.66 -1.49
C VAL A 17 -5.55 -6.77 -0.37
N ASP A 18 -5.62 -5.76 0.50
CA ASP A 18 -6.52 -5.76 1.63
C ASP A 18 -7.07 -4.37 1.94
N TYR A 19 -8.25 -4.33 2.53
CA TYR A 19 -8.93 -3.08 2.89
C TYR A 19 -8.41 -2.45 4.18
N ALA A 20 -7.45 -3.06 4.88
CA ALA A 20 -6.90 -2.55 6.13
C ALA A 20 -6.51 -1.07 5.99
N HIS A 21 -7.11 -0.21 6.82
CA HIS A 21 -6.93 1.24 6.75
C HIS A 21 -6.92 1.91 8.12
N THR A 22 -6.93 1.14 9.20
CA THR A 22 -6.78 1.66 10.56
C THR A 22 -5.42 1.25 11.12
N PRO A 23 -4.88 1.95 12.13
CA PRO A 23 -3.63 1.54 12.77
C PRO A 23 -3.66 0.09 13.23
N GLU A 24 -4.76 -0.33 13.85
CA GLU A 24 -4.93 -1.70 14.36
C GLU A 24 -4.94 -2.73 13.24
N SER A 25 -5.70 -2.47 12.17
CA SER A 25 -5.81 -3.41 11.06
C SER A 25 -4.51 -3.51 10.26
N ILE A 26 -3.79 -2.41 10.09
CA ILE A 26 -2.47 -2.42 9.44
C ILE A 26 -1.50 -3.27 10.27
N SER A 27 -1.46 -3.05 11.58
CA SER A 27 -0.62 -3.82 12.49
C SER A 27 -0.95 -5.31 12.42
N GLN A 28 -2.24 -5.67 12.43
CA GLN A 28 -2.70 -7.06 12.41
C GLN A 28 -2.29 -7.80 11.14
N VAL A 29 -2.47 -7.18 9.97
CA VAL A 29 -2.13 -7.84 8.71
C VAL A 29 -0.61 -8.05 8.58
N ILE A 30 0.19 -7.08 9.03
CA ILE A 30 1.65 -7.23 9.02
C ILE A 30 2.08 -8.38 9.94
N LYS A 31 1.56 -8.42 11.16
CA LYS A 31 1.88 -9.49 12.12
C LYS A 31 1.46 -10.86 11.61
N TYR A 32 0.33 -10.93 10.92
CA TYR A 32 -0.18 -12.19 10.38
C TYR A 32 0.75 -12.78 9.33
N VAL A 33 1.28 -11.97 8.41
CA VAL A 33 2.12 -12.47 7.31
C VAL A 33 3.59 -12.62 7.69
N ASN A 34 4.05 -11.87 8.66
CA ASN A 34 5.48 -11.77 9.00
C ASN A 34 6.19 -13.11 9.20
N PRO A 35 5.60 -14.12 9.89
CA PRO A 35 6.28 -15.40 10.09
C PRO A 35 6.54 -16.20 8.82
N TYR A 36 5.83 -15.90 7.73
CA TYR A 36 5.84 -16.71 6.51
C TYR A 36 6.77 -16.19 5.42
N PHE A 37 7.37 -15.02 5.61
CA PHE A 37 8.16 -14.36 4.58
C PHE A 37 9.48 -13.83 5.13
N SER A 38 10.49 -13.79 4.27
CA SER A 38 11.80 -13.23 4.61
C SER A 38 11.74 -11.70 4.75
N LYS A 39 10.85 -11.05 3.99
CA LYS A 39 10.71 -9.60 4.03
C LYS A 39 9.24 -9.22 3.80
N VAL A 40 8.77 -8.27 4.60
CA VAL A 40 7.44 -7.68 4.46
C VAL A 40 7.57 -6.23 4.00
N VAL A 41 6.96 -5.91 2.87
CA VAL A 41 6.85 -4.56 2.33
C VAL A 41 5.40 -4.13 2.43
N VAL A 42 5.13 -2.98 3.01
CA VAL A 42 3.76 -2.45 3.09
C VAL A 42 3.64 -1.15 2.29
N LEU A 43 2.57 -1.05 1.51
CA LEU A 43 2.23 0.11 0.70
C LEU A 43 0.83 0.56 1.11
N PHE A 44 0.71 1.83 1.51
CA PHE A 44 -0.58 2.37 1.95
C PHE A 44 -0.58 3.89 1.89
N GLY A 45 -1.76 4.46 2.05
CA GLY A 45 -1.97 5.88 2.22
C GLY A 45 -3.11 6.13 3.18
N ALA A 46 -3.46 7.38 3.39
CA ALA A 46 -4.60 7.78 4.22
C ALA A 46 -5.58 8.60 3.40
N GLY A 47 -6.86 8.52 3.75
CA GLY A 47 -7.90 9.32 3.11
C GLY A 47 -7.79 10.79 3.46
N GLY A 48 -8.04 11.65 2.47
CA GLY A 48 -8.22 13.07 2.70
C GLY A 48 -9.59 13.38 3.28
N ASN A 49 -9.74 14.54 3.90
CA ASN A 49 -10.99 14.96 4.54
C ASN A 49 -11.46 13.95 5.60
N ARG A 50 -10.52 13.35 6.32
CA ARG A 50 -10.75 12.34 7.36
C ARG A 50 -9.91 12.69 8.59
N ASP A 51 -10.00 11.87 9.65
CA ASP A 51 -9.31 12.06 10.91
C ASP A 51 -7.78 12.10 10.71
N LYS A 52 -7.21 13.29 10.86
CA LYS A 52 -5.78 13.53 10.66
C LYS A 52 -4.92 12.93 11.79
N GLU A 53 -5.47 12.78 12.99
CA GLU A 53 -4.72 12.27 14.13
C GLU A 53 -4.33 10.80 13.96
N LYS A 54 -5.15 10.03 13.26
CA LYS A 54 -4.87 8.61 12.98
C LYS A 54 -3.70 8.42 12.00
N ARG A 55 -3.36 9.42 11.21
CA ARG A 55 -2.30 9.30 10.20
C ARG A 55 -0.95 8.94 10.81
N LYS A 56 -0.56 9.63 11.88
CA LYS A 56 0.68 9.32 12.59
C LYS A 56 0.66 7.90 13.15
N LEU A 57 -0.48 7.48 13.71
CA LEU A 57 -0.63 6.12 14.26
C LEU A 57 -0.57 5.04 13.18
N MET A 58 -1.09 5.33 11.98
CA MET A 58 -0.96 4.44 10.83
C MET A 58 0.51 4.28 10.44
N GLY A 59 1.25 5.40 10.42
CA GLY A 59 2.68 5.39 10.17
C GLY A 59 3.43 4.53 11.18
N THR A 60 3.13 4.69 12.46
CA THR A 60 3.75 3.88 13.52
C THR A 60 3.44 2.39 13.35
N ALA A 61 2.19 2.05 13.05
CA ALA A 61 1.78 0.66 12.84
C ALA A 61 2.53 0.03 11.66
N SER A 62 2.75 0.80 10.58
CA SER A 62 3.44 0.31 9.38
C SER A 62 4.90 -0.08 9.65
N GLN A 63 5.49 0.43 10.72
CA GLN A 63 6.91 0.18 11.05
C GLN A 63 7.18 -1.25 11.51
N LEU A 64 6.15 -2.06 11.71
CA LEU A 64 6.31 -3.51 11.91
C LEU A 64 6.79 -4.21 10.63
N ALA A 65 6.60 -3.60 9.46
CA ALA A 65 7.14 -4.11 8.20
C ALA A 65 8.62 -3.76 8.06
N ASP A 66 9.31 -4.48 7.19
CA ASP A 66 10.74 -4.24 6.91
C ASP A 66 10.93 -2.98 6.05
N SER A 67 9.97 -2.69 5.17
CA SER A 67 10.02 -1.56 4.25
C SER A 67 8.62 -1.00 4.06
N VAL A 68 8.52 0.32 3.94
CA VAL A 68 7.24 1.03 3.87
C VAL A 68 7.25 1.99 2.67
N ILE A 69 6.17 1.96 1.90
CA ILE A 69 5.92 2.93 0.84
C ILE A 69 4.62 3.64 1.15
N ILE A 70 4.69 4.96 1.31
CA ILE A 70 3.51 5.81 1.49
C ILE A 70 3.11 6.34 0.12
N THR A 71 1.83 6.21 -0.22
CA THR A 71 1.29 6.65 -1.49
C THR A 71 -0.11 7.25 -1.28
N ASN A 72 -0.73 7.71 -2.36
CA ASN A 72 -2.10 8.20 -2.30
C ASN A 72 -3.10 7.05 -2.13
N ASP A 73 -4.02 7.21 -1.21
CA ASP A 73 -5.28 6.46 -1.13
C ASP A 73 -6.33 7.28 -1.90
N ASN A 74 -7.18 8.00 -1.20
CA ASN A 74 -8.12 8.98 -1.77
C ASN A 74 -7.81 10.35 -1.16
N PRO A 75 -6.94 11.16 -1.77
CA PRO A 75 -6.58 12.47 -1.17
C PRO A 75 -7.75 13.47 -1.15
N ARG A 76 -8.76 13.25 -1.97
CA ARG A 76 -9.91 14.13 -2.07
C ARG A 76 -9.47 15.57 -2.32
N ASN A 77 -9.88 16.51 -1.46
CA ASN A 77 -9.55 17.93 -1.63
C ASN A 77 -8.35 18.37 -0.78
N GLU A 78 -7.71 17.44 -0.07
CA GLU A 78 -6.50 17.77 0.69
C GLU A 78 -5.25 17.67 -0.17
N ASP A 79 -4.22 18.40 0.22
CA ASP A 79 -2.90 18.29 -0.37
C ASP A 79 -2.29 16.91 -0.07
N PRO A 80 -2.01 16.10 -1.10
CA PRO A 80 -1.43 14.78 -0.90
C PRO A 80 -0.09 14.80 -0.16
N ILE A 81 0.70 15.85 -0.33
CA ILE A 81 1.98 16.02 0.37
C ILE A 81 1.73 16.17 1.87
N GLN A 82 0.72 16.94 2.25
CA GLN A 82 0.38 17.13 3.66
C GLN A 82 -0.08 15.81 4.29
N ILE A 83 -0.89 15.03 3.58
CA ILE A 83 -1.35 13.73 4.07
C ILE A 83 -0.14 12.82 4.33
N SER A 84 0.77 12.72 3.36
CA SER A 84 1.96 11.88 3.51
C SER A 84 2.86 12.36 4.65
N ASN A 85 3.03 13.67 4.81
CA ASN A 85 3.81 14.23 5.90
C ASN A 85 3.23 13.87 7.27
N ASP A 86 1.92 13.86 7.41
CA ASP A 86 1.26 13.46 8.65
C ASP A 86 1.56 11.98 8.99
N ILE A 87 1.55 11.11 7.99
CA ILE A 87 1.88 9.70 8.17
C ILE A 87 3.37 9.55 8.56
N LEU A 88 4.25 10.30 7.88
CA LEU A 88 5.70 10.25 8.14
C LEU A 88 6.07 10.60 9.56
N LYS A 89 5.27 11.37 10.27
CA LYS A 89 5.53 11.69 11.68
C LYS A 89 5.61 10.45 12.56
N GLY A 90 5.03 9.34 12.15
CA GLY A 90 5.10 8.06 12.87
C GLY A 90 6.15 7.10 12.33
N CYS A 91 6.94 7.49 11.33
CA CYS A 91 7.78 6.58 10.57
C CYS A 91 9.28 6.81 10.79
N ASP A 92 10.02 5.71 10.68
CA ASP A 92 11.46 5.71 10.52
C ASP A 92 11.78 5.99 9.05
N LEU A 93 12.38 7.13 8.76
CA LEU A 93 12.67 7.57 7.39
C LEU A 93 13.70 6.68 6.70
N SER A 94 14.52 5.94 7.45
CA SER A 94 15.53 5.05 6.86
C SER A 94 14.90 3.86 6.12
N LYS A 95 13.65 3.53 6.41
CA LYS A 95 12.95 2.40 5.76
C LYS A 95 11.62 2.79 5.11
N THR A 96 11.34 4.09 5.00
CA THR A 96 10.08 4.61 4.49
C THR A 96 10.33 5.53 3.30
N ASN A 97 9.68 5.24 2.18
CA ASN A 97 9.71 6.06 0.98
C ASN A 97 8.31 6.60 0.69
N VAL A 98 8.24 7.75 0.03
CA VAL A 98 6.99 8.36 -0.41
C VAL A 98 6.99 8.38 -1.95
N ILE A 99 5.99 7.76 -2.55
CA ILE A 99 5.74 7.80 -3.99
C ILE A 99 4.24 8.07 -4.14
N LEU A 100 3.87 9.31 -4.41
CA LEU A 100 2.47 9.75 -4.34
C LEU A 100 1.58 9.09 -5.39
N ASP A 101 2.06 8.96 -6.63
CA ASP A 101 1.30 8.26 -7.68
C ASP A 101 1.20 6.78 -7.33
N ARG A 102 -0.02 6.30 -7.08
CA ARG A 102 -0.24 4.93 -6.63
C ARG A 102 0.19 3.89 -7.66
N LYS A 103 0.00 4.16 -8.94
CA LYS A 103 0.47 3.25 -10.01
C LYS A 103 1.99 3.13 -10.00
N GLU A 104 2.67 4.26 -9.90
CA GLU A 104 4.13 4.29 -9.80
C GLU A 104 4.63 3.58 -8.55
N ALA A 105 3.98 3.82 -7.42
CA ALA A 105 4.31 3.19 -6.14
C ALA A 105 4.21 1.66 -6.22
N ILE A 106 3.09 1.16 -6.76
CA ILE A 106 2.87 -0.28 -6.91
C ILE A 106 3.91 -0.89 -7.87
N THR A 107 4.14 -0.25 -9.01
CA THR A 107 5.11 -0.73 -9.99
C THR A 107 6.51 -0.80 -9.40
N SER A 108 6.94 0.25 -8.71
CA SER A 108 8.24 0.30 -8.04
C SER A 108 8.37 -0.80 -6.99
N ALA A 109 7.34 -0.98 -6.16
CA ALA A 109 7.34 -2.01 -5.13
C ALA A 109 7.48 -3.41 -5.71
N ILE A 110 6.74 -3.72 -6.77
CA ILE A 110 6.80 -5.03 -7.43
C ILE A 110 8.19 -5.28 -8.02
N ASN A 111 8.77 -4.27 -8.70
CA ASN A 111 10.08 -4.41 -9.33
C ASN A 111 11.21 -4.62 -8.31
N GLU A 112 11.03 -4.15 -7.10
CA GLU A 112 12.06 -4.24 -6.05
C GLU A 112 11.89 -5.44 -5.10
N LEU A 113 10.86 -6.27 -5.29
CA LEU A 113 10.65 -7.42 -4.42
C LEU A 113 11.81 -8.41 -4.53
N LYS A 114 12.36 -8.77 -3.37
CA LYS A 114 13.37 -9.82 -3.25
C LYS A 114 12.69 -11.17 -3.12
N GLU A 115 13.46 -12.26 -3.18
CA GLU A 115 12.93 -13.60 -3.03
C GLU A 115 12.22 -13.81 -1.70
N ASN A 116 11.13 -14.56 -1.73
CA ASN A 116 10.34 -14.93 -0.55
C ASN A 116 9.85 -13.73 0.25
N SER A 117 9.43 -12.68 -0.46
CA SER A 117 8.87 -11.47 0.14
C SER A 117 7.37 -11.39 -0.05
N VAL A 118 6.71 -10.61 0.78
CA VAL A 118 5.31 -10.25 0.60
C VAL A 118 5.18 -8.73 0.46
N LEU A 119 4.39 -8.31 -0.51
CA LEU A 119 3.96 -6.92 -0.67
C LEU A 119 2.51 -6.82 -0.23
N LEU A 120 2.26 -6.01 0.79
CA LEU A 120 0.91 -5.69 1.26
C LEU A 120 0.48 -4.37 0.64
N VAL A 121 -0.58 -4.39 -0.17
CA VAL A 121 -1.17 -3.20 -0.78
C VAL A 121 -2.47 -2.92 -0.03
N LEU A 122 -2.44 -1.92 0.83
CA LEU A 122 -3.49 -1.73 1.84
C LEU A 122 -4.31 -0.45 1.62
N GLY A 123 -5.52 -0.49 2.14
CA GLY A 123 -6.40 0.67 2.32
C GLY A 123 -7.57 0.75 1.37
N LYS A 124 -7.40 0.36 0.11
CA LYS A 124 -8.44 0.51 -0.91
C LYS A 124 -9.23 -0.78 -1.18
N GLY A 125 -8.59 -1.95 -0.98
CA GLY A 125 -9.25 -3.22 -1.23
C GLY A 125 -9.82 -3.29 -2.66
N HIS A 126 -11.14 -3.48 -2.77
CA HIS A 126 -11.83 -3.63 -4.05
C HIS A 126 -12.36 -2.32 -4.64
N GLU A 127 -12.01 -1.18 -4.07
CA GLU A 127 -12.44 0.12 -4.64
C GLU A 127 -12.00 0.26 -6.10
N MET A 128 -12.89 0.82 -6.92
CA MET A 128 -12.71 0.88 -8.37
C MET A 128 -12.24 2.25 -8.86
N TYR A 129 -11.96 3.20 -7.96
CA TYR A 129 -11.52 4.54 -8.32
C TYR A 129 -10.72 5.17 -7.20
N GLN A 130 -9.95 6.21 -7.56
CA GLN A 130 -9.39 7.16 -6.59
C GLN A 130 -10.16 8.46 -6.64
N GLU A 131 -10.38 9.06 -5.48
CA GLU A 131 -11.08 10.33 -5.34
C GLU A 131 -10.04 11.44 -5.15
N ILE A 132 -9.86 12.28 -6.19
CA ILE A 132 -8.82 13.32 -6.25
C ILE A 132 -9.46 14.58 -6.81
N ASN A 133 -9.39 15.71 -6.09
CA ASN A 133 -9.90 17.01 -6.54
C ASN A 133 -11.33 16.94 -7.09
N ASN A 134 -12.26 16.37 -6.32
CA ASN A 134 -13.65 16.21 -6.71
C ASN A 134 -13.88 15.34 -7.95
N SER A 135 -12.87 14.59 -8.38
CA SER A 135 -12.96 13.68 -9.52
C SER A 135 -12.79 12.25 -9.05
N TYR A 136 -13.51 11.33 -9.69
CA TYR A 136 -13.35 9.90 -9.50
C TYR A 136 -12.55 9.34 -10.66
N ILE A 137 -11.31 8.98 -10.41
CA ILE A 137 -10.39 8.47 -11.43
C ILE A 137 -10.41 6.95 -11.37
N PRO A 138 -10.77 6.25 -12.46
CA PRO A 138 -10.82 4.79 -12.45
C PRO A 138 -9.48 4.18 -12.04
N PHE A 139 -9.52 3.33 -11.02
CA PHE A 139 -8.35 2.61 -10.55
C PHE A 139 -8.78 1.50 -9.59
N ASN A 140 -8.16 0.33 -9.72
CA ASN A 140 -8.36 -0.80 -8.82
C ASN A 140 -7.01 -1.47 -8.58
N ASP A 141 -6.65 -1.65 -7.32
CA ASP A 141 -5.34 -2.21 -6.95
C ASP A 141 -5.11 -3.58 -7.56
N ASN A 142 -6.05 -4.49 -7.42
CA ASN A 142 -5.93 -5.87 -7.90
C ASN A 142 -5.74 -5.92 -9.42
N ASP A 143 -6.56 -5.18 -10.15
CA ASP A 143 -6.50 -5.15 -11.62
C ASP A 143 -5.17 -4.56 -12.10
N PHE A 144 -4.70 -3.49 -11.47
CA PHE A 144 -3.44 -2.87 -11.83
C PHE A 144 -2.25 -3.78 -11.55
N ILE A 145 -2.24 -4.45 -10.40
CA ILE A 145 -1.20 -5.41 -10.03
C ILE A 145 -1.14 -6.54 -11.04
N ASN A 146 -2.29 -7.16 -11.36
CA ASN A 146 -2.34 -8.27 -12.32
C ASN A 146 -1.86 -7.85 -13.70
N LYS A 147 -2.21 -6.67 -14.16
CA LYS A 147 -1.74 -6.12 -15.43
C LYS A 147 -0.22 -5.92 -15.40
N THR A 148 0.31 -5.39 -14.31
CA THR A 148 1.75 -5.11 -14.15
C THR A 148 2.56 -6.41 -14.16
N ILE A 149 2.18 -7.39 -13.37
CA ILE A 149 2.91 -8.68 -13.32
C ILE A 149 2.76 -9.46 -14.62
N GLY A 150 1.62 -9.35 -15.31
CA GLY A 150 1.41 -9.94 -16.62
C GLY A 150 2.41 -9.41 -17.64
N GLY A 151 2.65 -8.10 -17.66
CA GLY A 151 3.67 -7.48 -18.49
C GLY A 151 5.07 -7.94 -18.16
N LEU A 152 5.41 -8.08 -16.88
CA LEU A 152 6.73 -8.55 -16.45
C LEU A 152 7.00 -10.00 -16.84
N ILE A 153 5.97 -10.87 -16.77
CA ILE A 153 6.09 -12.27 -17.19
C ILE A 153 6.42 -12.37 -18.68
N TRP A 154 5.79 -11.54 -19.51
CA TRP A 154 6.02 -11.54 -20.94
C TRP A 154 7.41 -11.01 -21.35
N LEU A 155 8.04 -10.17 -20.52
CA LEU A 155 9.36 -9.62 -20.77
C LEU A 155 10.50 -10.57 -20.39
N GLN A 156 10.18 -11.66 -19.74
CA GLN A 156 11.15 -12.72 -19.42
C GLN A 156 11.15 -13.79 -20.51
#